data_6ece0e51e300663818bb8f1307508d4c
#
_entry.id   6ece0e51e300663818bb8f1307508d4c
#
_cell.length_a   1.000
_cell.length_b   1.000
_cell.length_c   1.000
_cell.angle_alpha   90.00
_cell.angle_beta   90.00
_cell.angle_gamma   90.00
#
_symmetry.space_group_name_H-M   'P 1'
#
loop_
_entity.id
_entity.type
_entity.pdbx_description
1 polymer ?
#
loop_
_entity_poly.entity_id
_entity_poly.type
_entity_poly.pdbx_seq_one_letter_code
_entity_poly.pdbx_strand_id
1 'polypeptide(L)'
;MKHRASDTPVPLHTLRLVFPPVVTLLILVLTEWIARGSLTADTFTQYIFPHGEAYLLAWGLLFLVWLTVDWLTRFAPLATLIAAILGCVPAAVNFYTLQLRGEPFLPWDLTQVSEAAGVASAAGIHIQTSMVVSIVLVLLLLAASFFLYRGRKKVGWKFRILGFAASAAATCALIFGVFLQPTVTQTIGIVPDAWMQDRYYRYYGVITSFLTNLTNLEISKPEGYSEEAVDQILDDTAAAEKYTTSPLYPDCLLYTSPSPRDYAA
;
A
#
# COMPACT_ATOMS: atom_id res chain seq x y z
N MET A 1 37.06 -41.81 -11.98
CA MET A 1 37.27 -40.37 -12.30
C MET A 1 36.07 -39.60 -11.82
N LYS A 2 36.14 -38.94 -10.66
CA LYS A 2 35.08 -38.05 -10.17
C LYS A 2 35.28 -36.67 -10.78
N HIS A 3 34.39 -36.24 -11.67
CA HIS A 3 34.29 -34.85 -12.09
C HIS A 3 33.92 -33.99 -10.87
N ARG A 4 34.91 -33.31 -10.31
CA ARG A 4 34.73 -32.21 -9.36
C ARG A 4 34.17 -31.03 -10.19
N ALA A 5 32.89 -30.77 -10.04
CA ALA A 5 32.34 -29.50 -10.55
C ALA A 5 33.15 -28.38 -9.91
N SER A 6 33.81 -27.56 -10.75
CA SER A 6 34.55 -26.40 -10.31
C SER A 6 33.52 -25.34 -9.90
N ASP A 7 33.30 -25.21 -8.61
CA ASP A 7 32.59 -24.06 -8.04
C ASP A 7 33.42 -22.79 -8.30
N THR A 8 33.28 -22.21 -9.48
CA THR A 8 33.83 -20.88 -9.74
C THR A 8 33.03 -19.88 -8.92
N PRO A 9 33.64 -19.11 -8.00
CA PRO A 9 32.92 -18.16 -7.18
C PRO A 9 32.26 -17.11 -8.10
N VAL A 10 30.96 -16.88 -7.87
CA VAL A 10 30.19 -15.88 -8.64
C VAL A 10 30.91 -14.52 -8.56
N PRO A 11 31.25 -13.90 -9.70
CA PRO A 11 32.00 -12.67 -9.67
C PRO A 11 31.19 -11.53 -8.98
N LEU A 12 31.87 -10.73 -8.18
CA LEU A 12 31.26 -9.68 -7.35
C LEU A 12 30.38 -8.68 -8.15
N HIS A 13 30.72 -8.45 -9.42
CA HIS A 13 29.92 -7.56 -10.28
C HIS A 13 28.54 -8.17 -10.60
N THR A 14 28.46 -9.48 -10.79
CA THR A 14 27.18 -10.19 -11.01
C THR A 14 26.31 -10.13 -9.76
N LEU A 15 26.90 -10.32 -8.56
CA LEU A 15 26.17 -10.17 -7.31
C LEU A 15 25.61 -8.75 -7.14
N ARG A 16 26.36 -7.72 -7.50
CA ARG A 16 25.91 -6.32 -7.46
C ARG A 16 24.78 -6.02 -8.45
N LEU A 17 24.72 -6.73 -9.56
CA LEU A 17 23.64 -6.57 -10.55
C LEU A 17 22.35 -7.26 -10.09
N VAL A 18 22.46 -8.44 -9.48
CA VAL A 18 21.30 -9.24 -9.03
C VAL A 18 20.75 -8.73 -7.70
N PHE A 19 21.56 -8.06 -6.89
CA PHE A 19 21.14 -7.62 -5.55
C PHE A 19 19.93 -6.69 -5.53
N PRO A 20 19.85 -5.62 -6.35
CA PRO A 20 18.70 -4.70 -6.31
C PRO A 20 17.34 -5.36 -6.55
N PRO A 21 17.13 -6.16 -7.60
CA PRO A 21 15.85 -6.84 -7.80
C PRO A 21 15.54 -7.84 -6.70
N VAL A 22 16.53 -8.54 -6.16
CA VAL A 22 16.34 -9.52 -5.08
C VAL A 22 16.01 -8.82 -3.76
N VAL A 23 16.75 -7.77 -3.38
CA VAL A 23 16.48 -7.06 -2.11
C VAL A 23 15.11 -6.40 -2.10
N THR A 24 14.70 -5.81 -3.23
CA THR A 24 13.38 -5.17 -3.33
C THR A 24 12.25 -6.20 -3.36
N LEU A 25 12.47 -7.38 -3.94
CA LEU A 25 11.53 -8.50 -3.85
C LEU A 25 11.39 -8.99 -2.40
N LEU A 26 12.50 -9.15 -1.69
CA LEU A 26 12.47 -9.52 -0.27
C LEU A 26 11.75 -8.47 0.58
N ILE A 27 11.97 -7.18 0.31
CA ILE A 27 11.24 -6.10 0.98
C ILE A 27 9.74 -6.20 0.69
N LEU A 28 9.33 -6.49 -0.54
CA LEU A 28 7.91 -6.70 -0.86
C LEU A 28 7.31 -7.88 -0.08
N VAL A 29 8.04 -9.00 0.03
CA VAL A 29 7.61 -10.15 0.83
C VAL A 29 7.46 -9.77 2.31
N LEU A 30 8.40 -8.99 2.87
CA LEU A 30 8.30 -8.49 4.24
C LEU A 30 7.11 -7.54 4.42
N THR A 31 6.84 -6.68 3.43
CA THR A 31 5.67 -5.80 3.40
C THR A 31 4.38 -6.61 3.53
N GLU A 32 4.20 -7.64 2.70
CA GLU A 32 3.01 -8.49 2.75
C GLU A 32 2.94 -9.31 4.05
N TRP A 33 4.08 -9.75 4.56
CA TRP A 33 4.11 -10.46 5.84
C TRP A 33 3.68 -9.58 7.02
N ILE A 34 4.17 -8.36 7.07
CA ILE A 34 3.75 -7.38 8.08
C ILE A 34 2.26 -7.08 7.95
N ALA A 35 1.80 -6.76 6.73
CA ALA A 35 0.43 -6.34 6.48
C ALA A 35 -0.62 -7.41 6.84
N ARG A 36 -0.27 -8.69 6.69
CA ARG A 36 -1.15 -9.84 6.96
C ARG A 36 -0.91 -10.49 8.32
N GLY A 37 0.20 -10.16 8.97
CA GLY A 37 0.64 -10.81 10.21
C GLY A 37 1.23 -12.20 10.01
N SER A 38 0.83 -12.93 8.98
CA SER A 38 1.34 -14.26 8.60
C SER A 38 1.31 -14.47 7.10
N LEU A 39 2.24 -15.26 6.58
CA LEU A 39 2.23 -15.74 5.19
C LEU A 39 2.10 -17.27 5.22
N THR A 40 1.01 -17.76 4.63
CA THR A 40 0.73 -19.20 4.49
C THR A 40 0.76 -19.60 3.03
N ALA A 41 0.77 -20.89 2.73
CA ALA A 41 0.65 -21.39 1.36
C ALA A 41 -0.64 -20.88 0.69
N ASP A 42 -1.74 -20.80 1.46
CA ASP A 42 -3.01 -20.27 0.99
C ASP A 42 -2.92 -18.78 0.60
N THR A 43 -2.09 -18.00 1.30
CA THR A 43 -1.85 -16.60 0.93
C THR A 43 -1.28 -16.48 -0.49
N PHE A 44 -0.34 -17.34 -0.82
CA PHE A 44 0.27 -17.35 -2.16
C PHE A 44 -0.69 -17.85 -3.23
N THR A 45 -1.42 -18.93 -2.98
CA THR A 45 -2.28 -19.59 -3.98
C THR A 45 -3.60 -18.86 -4.20
N GLN A 46 -4.17 -18.22 -3.18
CA GLN A 46 -5.48 -17.55 -3.28
C GLN A 46 -5.38 -16.06 -3.60
N TYR A 47 -4.28 -15.39 -3.19
CA TYR A 47 -4.17 -13.93 -3.31
C TYR A 47 -3.00 -13.50 -4.21
N ILE A 48 -1.77 -13.96 -3.94
CA ILE A 48 -0.58 -13.42 -4.60
C ILE A 48 -0.46 -13.92 -6.04
N PHE A 49 -0.55 -15.24 -6.28
CA PHE A 49 -0.38 -15.78 -7.64
C PHE A 49 -1.53 -15.41 -8.59
N PRO A 50 -2.82 -15.44 -8.17
CA PRO A 50 -3.90 -15.01 -9.05
C PRO A 50 -3.87 -13.53 -9.44
N HIS A 51 -3.22 -12.68 -8.63
CA HIS A 51 -3.09 -11.24 -8.86
C HIS A 51 -1.63 -10.80 -9.00
N GLY A 52 -0.82 -11.64 -9.64
CA GLY A 52 0.61 -11.44 -9.80
C GLY A 52 1.00 -10.12 -10.46
N GLU A 53 0.15 -9.57 -11.33
CA GLU A 53 0.31 -8.28 -11.97
C GLU A 53 0.44 -7.14 -10.96
N ALA A 54 -0.39 -7.12 -9.93
CA ALA A 54 -0.36 -6.09 -8.88
C ALA A 54 0.94 -6.14 -8.07
N TYR A 55 1.39 -7.34 -7.74
CA TYR A 55 2.64 -7.56 -7.00
C TYR A 55 3.88 -7.28 -7.84
N LEU A 56 3.82 -7.55 -9.15
CA LEU A 56 4.89 -7.18 -10.08
C LEU A 56 5.02 -5.66 -10.21
N LEU A 57 3.90 -4.93 -10.27
CA LEU A 57 3.90 -3.46 -10.27
C LEU A 57 4.47 -2.90 -8.97
N ALA A 58 4.05 -3.41 -7.82
CA ALA A 58 4.57 -3.00 -6.52
C ALA A 58 6.07 -3.29 -6.39
N TRP A 59 6.52 -4.47 -6.82
CA TRP A 59 7.94 -4.81 -6.88
C TRP A 59 8.71 -3.90 -7.82
N GLY A 60 8.19 -3.67 -9.03
CA GLY A 60 8.77 -2.76 -10.02
C GLY A 60 8.95 -1.35 -9.47
N LEU A 61 7.96 -0.85 -8.72
CA LEU A 61 8.03 0.45 -8.06
C LEU A 61 9.15 0.50 -7.01
N LEU A 62 9.19 -0.47 -6.09
CA LEU A 62 10.25 -0.54 -5.08
C LEU A 62 11.64 -0.64 -5.71
N PHE A 63 11.77 -1.41 -6.79
CA PHE A 63 13.00 -1.57 -7.54
C PHE A 63 13.43 -0.26 -8.23
N LEU A 64 12.52 0.44 -8.89
CA LEU A 64 12.80 1.73 -9.53
C LEU A 64 13.14 2.82 -8.50
N VAL A 65 12.45 2.86 -7.37
CA VAL A 65 12.80 3.76 -6.27
C VAL A 65 14.19 3.44 -5.73
N TRP A 66 14.50 2.16 -5.50
CA TRP A 66 15.83 1.73 -5.07
C TRP A 66 16.90 2.20 -6.04
N LEU A 67 16.71 2.00 -7.35
CA LEU A 67 17.65 2.46 -8.40
C LEU A 67 17.80 3.97 -8.38
N THR A 68 16.69 4.71 -8.28
CA THR A 68 16.69 6.18 -8.25
C THR A 68 17.54 6.72 -7.10
N VAL A 69 17.33 6.16 -5.89
CA VAL A 69 18.10 6.55 -4.72
C VAL A 69 19.57 6.12 -4.83
N ASP A 70 19.86 4.92 -5.35
CA ASP A 70 21.24 4.47 -5.53
C ASP A 70 22.00 5.30 -6.57
N TRP A 71 21.37 5.67 -7.69
CA TRP A 71 21.98 6.57 -8.66
C TRP A 71 22.22 7.98 -8.12
N LEU A 72 21.29 8.49 -7.31
CA LEU A 72 21.41 9.81 -6.69
C LEU A 72 22.51 9.85 -5.64
N THR A 73 22.51 8.90 -4.70
CA THR A 73 23.38 8.93 -3.52
C THR A 73 24.67 8.12 -3.68
N ARG A 74 24.66 7.10 -4.54
CA ARG A 74 25.70 6.07 -4.66
C ARG A 74 25.95 5.31 -3.36
N PHE A 75 24.93 5.26 -2.51
CA PHE A 75 24.96 4.61 -1.23
C PHE A 75 23.80 3.59 -1.12
N ALA A 76 24.06 2.36 -1.55
CA ALA A 76 23.09 1.28 -1.62
C ALA A 76 22.35 1.00 -0.29
N PRO A 77 22.94 1.11 0.90
CA PRO A 77 22.22 0.96 2.15
C PRO A 77 21.07 1.98 2.30
N LEU A 78 21.28 3.23 1.88
CA LEU A 78 20.21 4.24 1.91
C LEU A 78 19.07 3.90 0.94
N ALA A 79 19.41 3.40 -0.25
CA ALA A 79 18.40 2.93 -1.20
C ALA A 79 17.58 1.77 -0.63
N THR A 80 18.24 0.81 0.04
CA THR A 80 17.58 -0.31 0.71
C THR A 80 16.72 0.16 1.89
N LEU A 81 17.20 1.13 2.68
CA LEU A 81 16.45 1.70 3.79
C LEU A 81 15.18 2.42 3.31
N ILE A 82 15.29 3.26 2.27
CA ILE A 82 14.13 3.99 1.73
C ILE A 82 13.11 3.02 1.15
N ALA A 83 13.54 2.01 0.39
CA ALA A 83 12.63 0.98 -0.12
C ALA A 83 11.93 0.22 1.03
N ALA A 84 12.66 -0.12 2.09
CA ALA A 84 12.09 -0.80 3.26
C ALA A 84 11.09 0.09 4.02
N ILE A 85 11.38 1.37 4.18
CA ILE A 85 10.45 2.33 4.81
C ILE A 85 9.17 2.43 3.98
N LEU A 86 9.29 2.61 2.66
CA LEU A 86 8.13 2.75 1.77
C LEU A 86 7.24 1.50 1.71
N GLY A 87 7.83 0.32 1.89
CA GLY A 87 7.05 -0.93 1.96
C GLY A 87 6.55 -1.22 3.37
N CYS A 88 7.46 -1.36 4.33
CA CYS A 88 7.14 -1.92 5.64
C CYS A 88 6.36 -0.96 6.55
N VAL A 89 6.56 0.37 6.46
CA VAL A 89 5.84 1.32 7.33
C VAL A 89 4.36 1.39 6.97
N PRO A 90 3.93 1.58 5.72
CA PRO A 90 2.51 1.52 5.37
C PRO A 90 1.88 0.15 5.70
N ALA A 91 2.64 -0.94 5.53
CA ALA A 91 2.17 -2.27 5.89
C ALA A 91 1.91 -2.43 7.39
N ALA A 92 2.78 -1.89 8.24
CA ALA A 92 2.60 -1.89 9.68
C ALA A 92 1.39 -1.04 10.10
N VAL A 93 1.24 0.14 9.52
CA VAL A 93 0.06 0.99 9.76
C VAL A 93 -1.21 0.26 9.31
N ASN A 94 -1.21 -0.32 8.11
CA ASN A 94 -2.34 -1.09 7.58
C ASN A 94 -2.74 -2.26 8.49
N PHE A 95 -1.77 -2.98 9.06
CA PHE A 95 -2.04 -4.07 9.99
C PHE A 95 -2.81 -3.60 11.23
N TYR A 96 -2.38 -2.48 11.84
CA TYR A 96 -3.04 -1.95 13.03
C TYR A 96 -4.38 -1.29 12.70
N THR A 97 -4.52 -0.57 11.59
CA THR A 97 -5.79 0.03 11.19
C THR A 97 -6.85 -1.06 10.95
N LEU A 98 -6.49 -2.16 10.29
CA LEU A 98 -7.39 -3.30 10.13
C LEU A 98 -7.81 -3.92 11.46
N GLN A 99 -6.89 -4.03 12.45
CA GLN A 99 -7.23 -4.57 13.76
C GLN A 99 -8.11 -3.64 14.61
N LEU A 100 -7.89 -2.33 14.52
CA LEU A 100 -8.56 -1.35 15.39
C LEU A 100 -9.92 -0.92 14.85
N ARG A 101 -10.06 -0.78 13.53
CA ARG A 101 -11.30 -0.26 12.93
C ARG A 101 -11.91 -1.16 11.85
N GLY A 102 -11.24 -2.28 11.51
CA GLY A 102 -11.73 -3.21 10.47
C GLY A 102 -11.52 -2.74 9.03
N GLU A 103 -10.91 -1.58 8.83
CA GLU A 103 -10.63 -1.00 7.52
C GLU A 103 -9.13 -0.87 7.28
N PRO A 104 -8.65 -1.01 6.02
CA PRO A 104 -7.24 -0.85 5.69
C PRO A 104 -6.79 0.61 5.82
N PHE A 105 -5.45 0.80 5.78
CA PHE A 105 -4.84 2.11 5.73
C PHE A 105 -5.05 2.76 4.36
N LEU A 106 -5.83 3.83 4.31
CA LEU A 106 -6.25 4.52 3.11
C LEU A 106 -5.52 5.86 2.93
N PRO A 107 -5.37 6.39 1.71
CA PRO A 107 -4.63 7.63 1.47
C PRO A 107 -5.16 8.84 2.26
N TRP A 108 -6.47 8.93 2.48
CA TRP A 108 -7.07 10.02 3.28
C TRP A 108 -6.78 9.92 4.78
N ASP A 109 -6.38 8.76 5.29
CA ASP A 109 -5.93 8.63 6.68
C ASP A 109 -4.67 9.45 6.97
N LEU A 110 -3.90 9.80 5.94
CA LEU A 110 -2.74 10.69 6.09
C LEU A 110 -3.11 12.07 6.62
N THR A 111 -4.34 12.53 6.41
CA THR A 111 -4.83 13.80 6.96
C THR A 111 -5.19 13.73 8.45
N GLN A 112 -5.39 12.52 8.97
CA GLN A 112 -5.83 12.25 10.34
C GLN A 112 -4.76 11.61 11.23
N VAL A 113 -3.49 11.66 10.82
CA VAL A 113 -2.37 11.02 11.55
C VAL A 113 -2.24 11.51 13.00
N SER A 114 -2.51 12.80 13.26
CA SER A 114 -2.44 13.36 14.62
C SER A 114 -3.51 12.78 15.55
N GLU A 115 -4.70 12.53 15.05
CA GLU A 115 -5.81 11.93 15.81
C GLU A 115 -5.57 10.44 16.04
N ALA A 116 -5.09 9.74 15.00
CA ALA A 116 -4.73 8.33 15.08
C ALA A 116 -3.64 8.05 16.13
N ALA A 117 -2.64 8.94 16.26
CA ALA A 117 -1.59 8.81 17.27
C ALA A 117 -2.13 8.89 18.71
N GLY A 118 -3.15 9.72 18.95
CA GLY A 118 -3.84 9.81 20.25
C GLY A 118 -4.56 8.51 20.62
N VAL A 119 -5.27 7.92 19.67
CA VAL A 119 -5.99 6.65 19.87
C VAL A 119 -5.03 5.47 20.03
N ALA A 120 -3.95 5.44 19.28
CA ALA A 120 -2.95 4.37 19.32
C ALA A 120 -2.32 4.23 20.72
N SER A 121 -2.10 5.35 21.42
CA SER A 121 -1.54 5.34 22.78
C SER A 121 -2.49 4.71 23.82
N ALA A 122 -3.79 4.77 23.61
CA ALA A 122 -4.82 4.22 24.49
C ALA A 122 -5.19 2.76 24.14
N ALA A 123 -4.92 2.33 22.91
CA ALA A 123 -5.40 1.04 22.36
C ALA A 123 -4.57 -0.19 22.77
N GLY A 124 -3.50 -0.04 23.58
CA GLY A 124 -2.68 -1.18 24.02
C GLY A 124 -2.05 -1.97 22.87
N ILE A 125 -1.39 -1.29 21.96
CA ILE A 125 -0.80 -1.90 20.76
C ILE A 125 0.25 -2.94 21.14
N HIS A 126 0.02 -4.19 20.76
CA HIS A 126 1.00 -5.28 20.91
C HIS A 126 1.86 -5.39 19.65
N ILE A 127 3.19 -5.41 19.85
CA ILE A 127 4.14 -5.56 18.74
C ILE A 127 4.01 -6.98 18.16
N GLN A 128 3.65 -7.05 16.89
CA GLN A 128 3.52 -8.32 16.16
C GLN A 128 4.90 -8.95 15.90
N THR A 129 4.99 -10.27 16.02
CA THR A 129 6.23 -11.03 15.76
C THR A 129 6.76 -10.81 14.34
N SER A 130 5.87 -10.72 13.34
CA SER A 130 6.24 -10.41 11.95
C SER A 130 6.99 -9.09 11.81
N MET A 131 6.63 -8.06 12.58
CA MET A 131 7.31 -6.76 12.57
C MET A 131 8.71 -6.85 13.16
N VAL A 132 8.86 -7.51 14.30
CA VAL A 132 10.18 -7.69 14.95
C VAL A 132 11.13 -8.45 14.02
N VAL A 133 10.68 -9.57 13.46
CA VAL A 133 11.49 -10.36 12.53
C VAL A 133 11.81 -9.55 11.27
N SER A 134 10.85 -8.80 10.73
CA SER A 134 11.08 -7.95 9.56
C SER A 134 12.10 -6.85 9.83
N ILE A 135 12.11 -6.23 11.00
CA ILE A 135 13.14 -5.25 11.39
C ILE A 135 14.52 -5.92 11.37
N VAL A 136 14.66 -7.09 11.98
CA VAL A 136 15.94 -7.84 11.97
C VAL A 136 16.39 -8.17 10.54
N LEU A 137 15.47 -8.65 9.70
CA LEU A 137 15.78 -8.96 8.31
C LEU A 137 16.15 -7.72 7.51
N VAL A 138 15.48 -6.59 7.69
CA VAL A 138 15.85 -5.31 7.06
C VAL A 138 17.26 -4.87 7.50
N LEU A 139 17.60 -5.00 8.79
CA LEU A 139 18.96 -4.71 9.27
C LEU A 139 20.02 -5.61 8.62
N LEU A 140 19.71 -6.89 8.41
CA LEU A 140 20.60 -7.80 7.67
C LEU A 140 20.72 -7.41 6.20
N LEU A 141 19.64 -7.00 5.53
CA LEU A 141 19.67 -6.51 4.16
C LEU A 141 20.46 -5.20 4.04
N LEU A 142 20.38 -4.31 5.02
CA LEU A 142 21.19 -3.10 5.10
C LEU A 142 22.67 -3.43 5.25
N ALA A 143 23.03 -4.36 6.13
CA ALA A 143 24.40 -4.84 6.29
C ALA A 143 24.92 -5.49 5.00
N ALA A 144 24.13 -6.36 4.37
CA ALA A 144 24.47 -7.00 3.10
C ALA A 144 24.71 -5.97 2.00
N SER A 145 23.83 -4.96 1.88
CA SER A 145 24.00 -3.88 0.91
C SER A 145 25.28 -3.08 1.18
N PHE A 146 25.59 -2.80 2.45
CA PHE A 146 26.83 -2.10 2.81
C PHE A 146 28.07 -2.88 2.41
N PHE A 147 28.16 -4.15 2.79
CA PHE A 147 29.35 -4.97 2.48
C PHE A 147 29.49 -5.24 0.99
N LEU A 148 28.39 -5.51 0.28
CA LEU A 148 28.41 -5.80 -1.14
C LEU A 148 28.86 -4.59 -1.98
N TYR A 149 28.43 -3.38 -1.61
CA TYR A 149 28.72 -2.16 -2.37
C TYR A 149 29.94 -1.38 -1.85
N ARG A 150 30.54 -1.83 -0.75
CA ARG A 150 31.81 -1.28 -0.25
C ARG A 150 32.90 -1.39 -1.32
N GLY A 151 33.61 -0.29 -1.55
CA GLY A 151 34.66 -0.25 -2.57
C GLY A 151 34.17 -0.24 -4.03
N ARG A 152 32.91 0.08 -4.28
CA ARG A 152 32.36 0.28 -5.63
C ARG A 152 33.11 1.39 -6.35
N LYS A 153 33.52 1.14 -7.61
CA LYS A 153 34.19 2.13 -8.45
C LYS A 153 33.33 3.40 -8.63
N LYS A 154 34.00 4.56 -8.63
CA LYS A 154 33.35 5.83 -8.91
C LYS A 154 32.88 5.85 -10.37
N VAL A 155 31.63 6.25 -10.58
CA VAL A 155 31.04 6.45 -11.90
C VAL A 155 31.08 7.94 -12.22
N GLY A 156 31.39 8.30 -13.46
CA GLY A 156 31.40 9.69 -13.90
C GLY A 156 30.07 10.39 -13.66
N TRP A 157 30.10 11.67 -13.32
CA TRP A 157 28.91 12.44 -12.94
C TRP A 157 27.81 12.46 -14.02
N LYS A 158 28.21 12.49 -15.30
CA LYS A 158 27.26 12.45 -16.45
C LYS A 158 26.42 11.16 -16.45
N PHE A 159 27.06 10.01 -16.22
CA PHE A 159 26.36 8.72 -16.14
C PHE A 159 25.48 8.61 -14.88
N ARG A 160 25.90 9.28 -13.79
CA ARG A 160 25.07 9.35 -12.57
C ARG A 160 23.78 10.12 -12.82
N ILE A 161 23.89 11.31 -13.44
CA ILE A 161 22.70 12.12 -13.78
C ILE A 161 21.81 11.37 -14.76
N LEU A 162 22.37 10.74 -15.78
CA LEU A 162 21.60 9.98 -16.75
C LEU A 162 20.86 8.80 -16.08
N GLY A 163 21.56 8.03 -15.24
CA GLY A 163 20.96 6.91 -14.51
C GLY A 163 19.87 7.37 -13.53
N PHE A 164 20.11 8.45 -12.80
CA PHE A 164 19.11 9.06 -11.94
C PHE A 164 17.89 9.55 -12.74
N ALA A 165 18.09 10.33 -13.80
CA ALA A 165 17.02 10.86 -14.62
C ALA A 165 16.19 9.74 -15.26
N ALA A 166 16.84 8.70 -15.79
CA ALA A 166 16.14 7.56 -16.39
C ALA A 166 15.31 6.77 -15.35
N SER A 167 15.89 6.46 -14.18
CA SER A 167 15.16 5.74 -13.13
C SER A 167 14.05 6.58 -12.50
N ALA A 168 14.28 7.87 -12.28
CA ALA A 168 13.26 8.79 -11.79
C ALA A 168 12.10 8.94 -12.79
N ALA A 169 12.42 9.13 -14.08
CA ALA A 169 11.41 9.20 -15.14
C ALA A 169 10.59 7.89 -15.22
N ALA A 170 11.24 6.73 -15.11
CA ALA A 170 10.55 5.44 -15.07
C ALA A 170 9.66 5.30 -13.83
N THR A 171 10.13 5.76 -12.66
CA THR A 171 9.32 5.77 -11.43
C THR A 171 8.09 6.67 -11.60
N CYS A 172 8.27 7.89 -12.11
CA CYS A 172 7.16 8.81 -12.40
C CYS A 172 6.20 8.22 -13.45
N ALA A 173 6.73 7.63 -14.52
CA ALA A 173 5.90 6.99 -15.54
C ALA A 173 5.06 5.82 -14.98
N LEU A 174 5.62 5.02 -14.08
CA LEU A 174 4.90 3.94 -13.42
C LEU A 174 3.80 4.49 -12.47
N ILE A 175 4.10 5.52 -11.69
CA ILE A 175 3.12 6.11 -10.77
C ILE A 175 2.00 6.80 -11.57
N PHE A 176 2.34 7.79 -12.39
CA PHE A 176 1.38 8.63 -13.09
C PHE A 176 0.75 7.96 -14.32
N GLY A 177 1.47 7.05 -14.96
CA GLY A 177 1.01 6.37 -16.18
C GLY A 177 0.30 5.04 -15.92
N VAL A 178 0.48 4.44 -14.75
CA VAL A 178 -0.16 3.15 -14.40
C VAL A 178 -1.00 3.28 -13.14
N PHE A 179 -0.40 3.53 -11.97
CA PHE A 179 -1.13 3.51 -10.69
C PHE A 179 -2.24 4.57 -10.62
N LEU A 180 -1.97 5.78 -11.13
CA LEU A 180 -2.93 6.89 -11.10
C LEU A 180 -3.82 6.96 -12.36
N GLN A 181 -3.86 5.89 -13.16
CA GLN A 181 -4.72 5.79 -14.33
C GLN A 181 -5.73 4.64 -14.15
N PRO A 182 -6.97 4.93 -13.73
CA PRO A 182 -7.98 3.90 -13.46
C PRO A 182 -8.26 3.00 -14.68
N THR A 183 -8.22 3.55 -15.90
CA THR A 183 -8.42 2.79 -17.14
C THR A 183 -7.30 1.78 -17.38
N VAL A 184 -6.06 2.15 -17.06
CA VAL A 184 -4.90 1.26 -17.21
C VAL A 184 -4.93 0.15 -16.15
N THR A 185 -5.16 0.50 -14.89
CA THR A 185 -5.24 -0.47 -13.79
C THR A 185 -6.35 -1.48 -14.01
N GLN A 186 -7.54 -1.05 -14.45
CA GLN A 186 -8.65 -1.94 -14.78
C GLN A 186 -8.33 -2.86 -15.96
N THR A 187 -7.64 -2.36 -16.99
CA THR A 187 -7.22 -3.18 -18.15
C THR A 187 -6.23 -4.28 -17.75
N ILE A 188 -5.40 -4.03 -16.74
CA ILE A 188 -4.44 -5.00 -16.19
C ILE A 188 -5.13 -5.99 -15.21
N GLY A 189 -6.39 -5.79 -14.87
CA GLY A 189 -7.14 -6.66 -13.94
C GLY A 189 -7.19 -6.15 -12.49
N ILE A 190 -6.66 -4.95 -12.21
CA ILE A 190 -6.74 -4.32 -10.89
C ILE A 190 -8.01 -3.46 -10.85
N VAL A 191 -9.09 -4.03 -10.33
CA VAL A 191 -10.41 -3.37 -10.27
C VAL A 191 -10.63 -2.84 -8.85
N PRO A 192 -10.71 -1.51 -8.66
CA PRO A 192 -11.00 -0.93 -7.35
C PRO A 192 -12.36 -1.37 -6.83
N ASP A 193 -12.42 -1.75 -5.56
CA ASP A 193 -13.66 -2.05 -4.85
C ASP A 193 -13.85 -1.00 -3.74
N ALA A 194 -14.68 0.00 -4.02
CA ALA A 194 -14.91 1.10 -3.08
C ALA A 194 -15.63 0.64 -1.79
N TRP A 195 -16.37 -0.46 -1.84
CA TRP A 195 -17.19 -0.94 -0.73
C TRP A 195 -16.48 -1.98 0.14
N MET A 196 -15.55 -2.76 -0.45
CA MET A 196 -14.81 -3.82 0.25
C MET A 196 -13.30 -3.59 0.18
N GLN A 197 -12.85 -2.52 0.79
CA GLN A 197 -11.45 -2.11 0.78
C GLN A 197 -10.52 -3.14 1.43
N ASP A 198 -10.98 -3.85 2.48
CA ASP A 198 -10.21 -4.93 3.12
C ASP A 198 -9.92 -6.07 2.14
N ARG A 199 -10.91 -6.45 1.31
CA ARG A 199 -10.77 -7.44 0.26
C ARG A 199 -9.83 -6.94 -0.84
N TYR A 200 -9.97 -5.69 -1.25
CA TYR A 200 -9.12 -5.05 -2.26
C TYR A 200 -7.64 -5.10 -1.86
N TYR A 201 -7.30 -4.70 -0.62
CA TYR A 201 -5.94 -4.77 -0.10
C TYR A 201 -5.43 -6.20 0.04
N ARG A 202 -6.32 -7.15 0.32
CA ARG A 202 -5.98 -8.57 0.42
C ARG A 202 -5.62 -9.18 -0.92
N TYR A 203 -6.26 -8.76 -2.01
CA TYR A 203 -5.98 -9.26 -3.37
C TYR A 203 -4.77 -8.58 -4.00
N TYR A 204 -4.66 -7.28 -3.94
CA TYR A 204 -3.67 -6.51 -4.69
C TYR A 204 -2.47 -6.03 -3.87
N GLY A 205 -2.45 -6.30 -2.56
CA GLY A 205 -1.39 -5.89 -1.64
C GLY A 205 -1.44 -4.41 -1.26
N VAL A 206 -0.73 -4.06 -0.18
CA VAL A 206 -0.80 -2.73 0.42
C VAL A 206 -0.31 -1.63 -0.52
N ILE A 207 0.84 -1.83 -1.18
CA ILE A 207 1.46 -0.80 -2.02
C ILE A 207 0.56 -0.45 -3.21
N THR A 208 0.12 -1.46 -3.96
CA THR A 208 -0.73 -1.27 -5.13
C THR A 208 -2.06 -0.65 -4.74
N SER A 209 -2.74 -1.20 -3.73
CA SER A 209 -4.04 -0.72 -3.30
C SER A 209 -4.00 0.70 -2.75
N PHE A 210 -2.95 1.06 -1.99
CA PHE A 210 -2.79 2.41 -1.49
C PHE A 210 -2.59 3.42 -2.63
N LEU A 211 -1.72 3.11 -3.60
CA LEU A 211 -1.44 4.03 -4.71
C LEU A 211 -2.63 4.20 -5.66
N THR A 212 -3.35 3.12 -5.95
CA THR A 212 -4.55 3.21 -6.80
C THR A 212 -5.69 3.95 -6.12
N ASN A 213 -5.81 3.87 -4.80
CA ASN A 213 -6.78 4.64 -4.04
C ASN A 213 -6.47 6.15 -3.96
N LEU A 214 -5.26 6.60 -4.34
CA LEU A 214 -4.97 8.03 -4.46
C LEU A 214 -5.88 8.73 -5.51
N THR A 215 -6.36 7.99 -6.49
CA THR A 215 -7.30 8.54 -7.50
C THR A 215 -8.70 8.79 -6.93
N ASN A 216 -9.03 8.18 -5.78
CA ASN A 216 -10.34 8.30 -5.12
C ASN A 216 -10.38 9.39 -4.04
N LEU A 217 -9.32 10.22 -3.93
CA LEU A 217 -9.28 11.33 -2.97
C LEU A 217 -10.27 12.45 -3.31
N GLU A 218 -10.60 12.61 -4.58
CA GLU A 218 -11.60 13.57 -5.03
C GLU A 218 -12.90 12.83 -5.35
N ILE A 219 -13.93 13.08 -4.53
CA ILE A 219 -15.29 12.69 -4.86
C ILE A 219 -15.78 13.68 -5.90
N SER A 220 -15.84 13.26 -7.16
CA SER A 220 -16.44 14.08 -8.20
C SER A 220 -17.90 14.34 -7.86
N LYS A 221 -18.31 15.62 -7.88
CA LYS A 221 -19.72 15.96 -7.72
C LYS A 221 -20.52 15.30 -8.86
N PRO A 222 -21.67 14.66 -8.57
CA PRO A 222 -22.54 14.13 -9.61
C PRO A 222 -22.89 15.22 -10.64
N GLU A 223 -23.10 14.82 -11.89
CA GLU A 223 -23.60 15.72 -12.90
C GLU A 223 -24.94 16.33 -12.46
N GLY A 224 -25.05 17.67 -12.53
CA GLY A 224 -26.23 18.40 -12.08
C GLY A 224 -26.25 18.76 -10.59
N TYR A 225 -25.19 18.44 -9.82
CA TYR A 225 -25.08 18.87 -8.44
C TYR A 225 -24.78 20.38 -8.36
N SER A 226 -25.78 21.15 -7.99
CA SER A 226 -25.66 22.57 -7.70
C SER A 226 -26.42 22.91 -6.41
N GLU A 227 -26.11 24.06 -5.82
CA GLU A 227 -26.79 24.53 -4.61
C GLU A 227 -28.29 24.72 -4.87
N GLU A 228 -28.64 25.25 -6.05
CA GLU A 228 -30.04 25.44 -6.48
C GLU A 228 -30.78 24.08 -6.66
N ALA A 229 -30.10 23.06 -7.17
CA ALA A 229 -30.71 21.73 -7.32
C ALA A 229 -30.96 21.07 -5.95
N VAL A 230 -30.08 21.30 -4.96
CA VAL A 230 -30.28 20.83 -3.59
C VAL A 230 -31.45 21.58 -2.94
N ASP A 231 -31.54 22.89 -3.09
CA ASP A 231 -32.64 23.71 -2.57
C ASP A 231 -33.99 23.29 -3.18
N GLN A 232 -34.03 23.01 -4.49
CA GLN A 232 -35.23 22.45 -5.13
C GLN A 232 -35.66 21.12 -4.54
N ILE A 233 -34.71 20.20 -4.28
CA ILE A 233 -35.03 18.92 -3.64
C ILE A 233 -35.55 19.13 -2.22
N LEU A 234 -34.99 20.09 -1.46
CA LEU A 234 -35.42 20.41 -0.12
C LEU A 234 -36.85 21.02 -0.13
N ASP A 235 -37.14 21.92 -1.08
CA ASP A 235 -38.48 22.51 -1.23
C ASP A 235 -39.52 21.46 -1.66
N ASP A 236 -39.16 20.58 -2.59
CA ASP A 236 -40.02 19.46 -3.01
C ASP A 236 -40.27 18.48 -1.86
N THR A 237 -39.24 18.21 -1.02
CA THR A 237 -39.35 17.35 0.15
C THR A 237 -40.23 17.97 1.24
N ALA A 238 -40.09 19.28 1.48
CA ALA A 238 -40.95 20.02 2.42
C ALA A 238 -42.40 20.04 1.93
N ALA A 239 -42.63 20.09 0.62
CA ALA A 239 -43.95 19.96 0.02
C ALA A 239 -44.49 18.52 0.17
N ALA A 240 -43.64 17.50 0.05
CA ALA A 240 -44.01 16.08 0.20
C ALA A 240 -44.29 15.69 1.66
N GLU A 241 -43.61 16.27 2.64
CA GLU A 241 -43.91 16.04 4.07
C GLU A 241 -45.33 16.41 4.44
N LYS A 242 -45.94 17.34 3.72
CA LYS A 242 -47.34 17.69 3.87
C LYS A 242 -48.32 16.53 3.52
N TYR A 243 -47.85 15.56 2.76
CA TYR A 243 -48.61 14.38 2.33
C TYR A 243 -48.33 13.12 3.16
N THR A 244 -47.25 13.10 3.93
CA THR A 244 -46.79 11.93 4.71
C THR A 244 -47.26 11.92 6.18
N THR A 245 -48.07 12.88 6.61
CA THR A 245 -48.84 12.75 7.86
C THR A 245 -50.01 11.81 7.67
N SER A 246 -49.74 10.60 7.14
CA SER A 246 -50.69 9.50 7.22
C SER A 246 -50.60 8.91 8.62
N PRO A 247 -51.74 8.83 9.35
CA PRO A 247 -51.74 8.25 10.70
C PRO A 247 -51.41 6.74 10.72
N LEU A 248 -51.09 6.15 9.56
CA LEU A 248 -50.81 4.71 9.42
C LEU A 248 -49.40 4.28 9.76
N TYR A 249 -48.42 5.21 9.83
CA TYR A 249 -47.01 4.86 10.10
C TYR A 249 -46.29 5.86 11.01
N PRO A 250 -46.80 6.19 12.21
CA PRO A 250 -46.09 7.08 13.12
C PRO A 250 -44.85 6.45 13.75
N ASP A 251 -44.72 5.12 13.74
CA ASP A 251 -43.78 4.42 14.62
C ASP A 251 -42.66 3.65 13.90
N CYS A 252 -42.61 3.63 12.57
CA CYS A 252 -41.62 2.84 11.84
C CYS A 252 -40.16 3.33 12.02
N LEU A 253 -39.94 4.58 12.37
CA LEU A 253 -38.58 5.15 12.56
C LEU A 253 -38.09 5.05 14.02
N LEU A 254 -39.00 4.85 14.98
CA LEU A 254 -38.64 4.72 16.39
C LEU A 254 -38.18 3.31 16.79
N TYR A 255 -38.44 2.30 15.94
CA TYR A 255 -38.15 0.88 16.26
C TYR A 255 -36.78 0.38 15.76
N THR A 256 -36.01 1.17 15.05
CA THR A 256 -34.73 0.72 14.47
C THR A 256 -33.52 0.83 15.40
N SER A 257 -33.71 1.38 16.60
CA SER A 257 -32.63 1.39 17.62
C SER A 257 -33.25 1.09 18.99
N PRO A 258 -33.34 -0.18 19.40
CA PRO A 258 -33.73 -0.50 20.76
C PRO A 258 -32.77 0.15 21.74
N SER A 259 -33.27 0.95 22.65
CA SER A 259 -32.50 1.56 23.72
C SER A 259 -31.88 0.46 24.60
N PRO A 260 -30.66 0.65 25.14
CA PRO A 260 -30.11 -0.28 26.14
C PRO A 260 -31.01 -0.52 27.34
N ARG A 261 -32.05 0.31 27.56
CA ARG A 261 -33.06 0.13 28.60
C ARG A 261 -34.09 -0.94 28.26
N ASP A 262 -34.29 -1.28 26.98
CA ASP A 262 -35.27 -2.27 26.56
C ASP A 262 -34.80 -3.71 26.80
N TYR A 263 -33.51 -3.92 27.13
CA TYR A 263 -32.91 -5.20 27.52
C TYR A 263 -32.83 -5.40 29.04
N ALA A 264 -33.31 -4.46 29.85
CA ALA A 264 -33.16 -4.49 31.31
C ALA A 264 -34.45 -4.91 32.03
N ALA A 265 -35.41 -5.55 31.35
CA ALA A 265 -36.63 -6.09 31.94
C ALA A 265 -36.66 -7.62 31.93
#